data_24142fb1f5258aa05e458ed95af76ded
#
_entry.id   24142fb1f5258aa05e458ed95af76ded
#
_cell.length_a   1.000
_cell.length_b   1.000
_cell.length_c   1.000
_cell.angle_alpha   90.00
_cell.angle_beta   90.00
_cell.angle_gamma   90.00
#
_symmetry.space_group_name_H-M   'P 1'
#
loop_
_entity.id
_entity.type
_entity.pdbx_description
1 polymer ?
#
loop_
_entity_poly.entity_id
_entity_poly.type
_entity_poly.pdbx_seq_one_letter_code
_entity_poly.pdbx_strand_id
1 'polypeptide(L)'
;MAFQDTAQGCLCSAQDQLQTNHRASSYAGQDQTCVHIETALDGIRRFRRQRILTMYRQAFGLRKDPFNLTPDPGFLYLTAQHREALVGLTYAILQRKGFVVMTGEAGTGKTTLLARVLQFLPATKLQFSIILNPTLTPSEFLEMALLDFGLSNIPSSKAQRLWKLQNLILQGASEGKVAALVVDEAHKLSPEVLEEIRLLGNFEDADQKLLQILLVGQAELNDVLDRDDLRQLKQRVAVRLSIGPLAMTEVDQYIRHRWLRAGGTKAPFSGAAVEKIADMSRGIPRLINSLCENALTLALGEGCVLVDRQHVEAAASDLHVYELLTQSEPDPMPPQIAPPETINEPGEEANGAAAQAKFSRWPRWAGRLRHKTT
;
A
#
# COMPACT_ATOMS: atom_id res chain seq x y z
N MET A 1 -44.25 -10.57 11.02
CA MET A 1 -44.60 -11.92 10.55
C MET A 1 -44.64 -12.01 9.00
N ALA A 2 -43.79 -11.30 8.27
CA ALA A 2 -43.81 -11.27 6.80
C ALA A 2 -42.38 -11.30 6.18
N PHE A 3 -41.35 -11.69 6.91
CA PHE A 3 -39.95 -11.72 6.45
C PHE A 3 -39.29 -13.11 6.49
N GLN A 4 -39.99 -14.15 6.88
CA GLN A 4 -39.45 -15.52 6.95
C GLN A 4 -39.71 -16.37 5.70
N ASP A 5 -40.70 -16.04 4.87
CA ASP A 5 -41.10 -16.90 3.73
C ASP A 5 -40.26 -16.69 2.44
N THR A 6 -39.50 -15.60 2.33
CA THR A 6 -38.71 -15.36 1.11
C THR A 6 -37.31 -16.01 1.12
N ALA A 7 -36.81 -16.43 2.27
CA ALA A 7 -35.51 -17.07 2.39
C ALA A 7 -35.52 -18.58 2.15
N GLN A 8 -36.66 -19.24 2.39
CA GLN A 8 -36.81 -20.69 2.16
C GLN A 8 -37.08 -21.05 0.70
N GLY A 9 -37.70 -20.16 -0.09
CA GLY A 9 -37.99 -20.40 -1.50
C GLY A 9 -36.76 -20.40 -2.39
N CYS A 10 -35.69 -19.68 -2.03
CA CYS A 10 -34.42 -19.62 -2.82
C CYS A 10 -33.48 -20.81 -2.55
N LEU A 11 -33.61 -21.50 -1.42
CA LEU A 11 -32.74 -22.65 -1.09
C LEU A 11 -33.25 -23.96 -1.73
N CYS A 12 -34.56 -24.12 -1.96
CA CYS A 12 -35.11 -25.29 -2.65
C CYS A 12 -34.77 -25.31 -4.14
N SER A 13 -34.74 -24.17 -4.84
CA SER A 13 -34.44 -24.14 -6.28
C SER A 13 -32.96 -24.44 -6.60
N ALA A 14 -32.06 -24.23 -5.65
CA ALA A 14 -30.64 -24.53 -5.82
C ALA A 14 -30.31 -26.01 -5.55
N GLN A 15 -31.09 -26.70 -4.73
CA GLN A 15 -30.90 -28.13 -4.45
C GLN A 15 -31.46 -29.04 -5.57
N ASP A 16 -32.56 -28.65 -6.21
CA ASP A 16 -33.13 -29.42 -7.31
C ASP A 16 -32.29 -29.34 -8.62
N GLN A 17 -31.55 -28.26 -8.84
CA GLN A 17 -30.62 -28.17 -9.99
C GLN A 17 -29.32 -28.97 -9.78
N LEU A 18 -28.94 -29.31 -8.56
CA LEU A 18 -27.76 -30.12 -8.26
C LEU A 18 -28.01 -31.63 -8.39
N GLN A 19 -29.26 -32.09 -8.32
CA GLN A 19 -29.60 -33.51 -8.43
C GLN A 19 -29.83 -33.99 -9.86
N THR A 20 -30.09 -33.11 -10.81
CA THR A 20 -30.32 -33.46 -12.22
C THR A 20 -29.04 -33.59 -13.07
N ASN A 21 -27.88 -33.10 -12.59
CA ASN A 21 -26.61 -33.15 -13.35
C ASN A 21 -25.69 -34.32 -13.01
N HIS A 22 -26.13 -35.30 -12.20
CA HIS A 22 -25.28 -36.43 -11.79
C HIS A 22 -25.36 -37.67 -12.68
N ARG A 23 -25.92 -37.58 -13.88
CA ARG A 23 -26.03 -38.73 -14.81
C ARG A 23 -25.56 -38.45 -16.25
N ALA A 24 -24.44 -37.78 -16.45
CA ALA A 24 -23.73 -37.92 -17.75
C ALA A 24 -22.28 -37.42 -17.62
N SER A 25 -21.40 -38.28 -18.01
CA SER A 25 -20.00 -38.04 -18.40
C SER A 25 -18.93 -38.22 -17.34
N SER A 26 -18.42 -39.42 -17.34
CA SER A 26 -17.10 -39.81 -16.84
C SER A 26 -16.00 -39.32 -17.82
N TYR A 27 -14.88 -38.89 -17.21
CA TYR A 27 -13.56 -38.67 -17.86
C TYR A 27 -13.36 -37.39 -18.67
N ALA A 28 -12.49 -36.54 -18.13
CA ALA A 28 -11.84 -35.33 -18.65
C ALA A 28 -12.50 -34.02 -18.20
N GLY A 29 -12.05 -33.42 -17.09
CA GLY A 29 -12.47 -32.06 -16.71
C GLY A 29 -12.36 -31.68 -15.26
N GLN A 30 -11.47 -32.30 -14.47
CA GLN A 30 -11.39 -31.98 -13.01
C GLN A 30 -10.78 -30.61 -12.71
N ASP A 31 -10.05 -29.98 -13.63
CA ASP A 31 -9.40 -28.68 -13.33
C ASP A 31 -10.29 -27.44 -13.62
N GLN A 32 -11.27 -27.55 -14.54
CA GLN A 32 -12.11 -26.38 -14.86
C GLN A 32 -13.28 -26.16 -13.90
N THR A 33 -13.76 -27.22 -13.26
CA THR A 33 -14.88 -27.12 -12.29
C THR A 33 -14.43 -26.50 -10.95
N CYS A 34 -13.23 -26.76 -10.48
CA CYS A 34 -12.69 -26.12 -9.27
C CYS A 34 -12.52 -24.60 -9.43
N VAL A 35 -12.00 -24.14 -10.55
CA VAL A 35 -11.82 -22.70 -10.84
C VAL A 35 -13.16 -21.95 -10.93
N HIS A 36 -14.20 -22.60 -11.45
CA HIS A 36 -15.53 -21.98 -11.53
C HIS A 36 -16.27 -21.94 -10.17
N ILE A 37 -16.03 -22.90 -9.29
CA ILE A 37 -16.60 -22.92 -7.94
C ILE A 37 -15.90 -21.86 -7.08
N GLU A 38 -14.59 -21.72 -7.15
CA GLU A 38 -13.86 -20.68 -6.42
C GLU A 38 -14.24 -19.27 -6.88
N THR A 39 -14.36 -19.03 -8.19
CA THR A 39 -14.82 -17.73 -8.72
C THR A 39 -16.26 -17.42 -8.34
N ALA A 40 -17.14 -18.41 -8.30
CA ALA A 40 -18.51 -18.23 -7.84
C ALA A 40 -18.60 -17.96 -6.33
N LEU A 41 -17.81 -18.67 -5.52
CA LEU A 41 -17.70 -18.44 -4.09
C LEU A 41 -17.10 -17.06 -3.77
N ASP A 42 -16.11 -16.63 -4.51
CA ASP A 42 -15.56 -15.27 -4.38
C ASP A 42 -16.55 -14.19 -4.82
N GLY A 43 -17.34 -14.44 -5.84
CA GLY A 43 -18.46 -13.57 -6.22
C GLY A 43 -19.51 -13.44 -5.13
N ILE A 44 -19.90 -14.57 -4.50
CA ILE A 44 -20.85 -14.61 -3.39
C ILE A 44 -20.27 -13.94 -2.14
N ARG A 45 -18.97 -14.17 -1.83
CA ARG A 45 -18.27 -13.51 -0.72
C ARG A 45 -18.16 -12.00 -0.93
N ARG A 46 -17.84 -11.54 -2.15
CA ARG A 46 -17.84 -10.11 -2.52
C ARG A 46 -19.22 -9.49 -2.44
N PHE A 47 -20.25 -10.17 -2.91
CA PHE A 47 -21.62 -9.69 -2.88
C PHE A 47 -22.18 -9.63 -1.45
N ARG A 48 -21.89 -10.63 -0.60
CA ARG A 48 -22.20 -10.61 0.85
C ARG A 48 -21.45 -9.47 1.55
N ARG A 49 -20.13 -9.33 1.31
CA ARG A 49 -19.31 -8.27 1.91
C ARG A 49 -19.81 -6.88 1.52
N GLN A 50 -20.16 -6.67 0.26
CA GLN A 50 -20.67 -5.39 -0.23
C GLN A 50 -22.05 -5.04 0.33
N ARG A 51 -22.92 -6.03 0.54
CA ARG A 51 -24.21 -5.86 1.25
C ARG A 51 -24.03 -5.54 2.73
N ILE A 52 -23.15 -6.23 3.43
CA ILE A 52 -22.85 -6.00 4.84
C ILE A 52 -22.23 -4.62 5.04
N LEU A 53 -21.27 -4.21 4.20
CA LEU A 53 -20.67 -2.87 4.23
C LEU A 53 -21.72 -1.76 4.02
N THR A 54 -22.70 -1.99 3.16
CA THR A 54 -23.81 -1.05 2.97
C THR A 54 -24.74 -1.02 4.18
N MET A 55 -24.93 -2.17 4.84
CA MET A 55 -25.82 -2.28 6.01
C MET A 55 -25.30 -1.51 7.22
N TYR A 56 -24.03 -1.61 7.60
CA TYR A 56 -23.55 -0.86 8.78
C TYR A 56 -23.44 0.65 8.50
N ARG A 57 -23.13 1.07 7.27
CA ARG A 57 -23.17 2.48 6.89
C ARG A 57 -24.57 3.07 7.08
N GLN A 58 -25.59 2.34 6.66
CA GLN A 58 -26.98 2.75 6.85
C GLN A 58 -27.39 2.70 8.33
N ALA A 59 -27.01 1.65 9.05
CA ALA A 59 -27.33 1.48 10.47
C ALA A 59 -26.78 2.61 11.35
N PHE A 60 -25.57 3.10 11.02
CA PHE A 60 -24.90 4.16 11.77
C PHE A 60 -24.96 5.54 11.09
N GLY A 61 -25.66 5.70 9.97
CA GLY A 61 -25.78 6.96 9.24
C GLY A 61 -24.46 7.49 8.66
N LEU A 62 -23.54 6.58 8.31
CA LEU A 62 -22.22 6.96 7.81
C LEU A 62 -22.25 7.29 6.33
N ARG A 63 -21.45 8.29 5.94
CA ARG A 63 -21.26 8.71 4.54
C ARG A 63 -20.20 7.89 3.82
N LYS A 64 -19.20 7.39 4.56
CA LYS A 64 -18.05 6.61 4.07
C LYS A 64 -17.76 5.47 5.03
N ASP A 65 -16.96 4.50 4.57
CA ASP A 65 -16.45 3.42 5.42
C ASP A 65 -15.30 3.95 6.28
N PRO A 66 -15.44 3.99 7.63
CA PRO A 66 -14.43 4.58 8.50
C PRO A 66 -13.13 3.80 8.52
N PHE A 67 -13.19 2.46 8.38
CA PHE A 67 -12.05 1.56 8.57
C PHE A 67 -11.57 0.91 7.28
N ASN A 68 -11.88 1.51 6.12
CA ASN A 68 -11.38 1.03 4.83
C ASN A 68 -9.84 0.95 4.83
N LEU A 69 -9.31 -0.17 4.30
CA LEU A 69 -7.87 -0.42 4.19
C LEU A 69 -7.20 0.34 3.04
N THR A 70 -7.98 0.82 2.06
CA THR A 70 -7.44 1.64 0.98
C THR A 70 -6.97 3.00 1.52
N PRO A 71 -5.74 3.43 1.22
CA PRO A 71 -5.25 4.73 1.64
C PRO A 71 -6.18 5.87 1.19
N ASP A 72 -6.73 6.63 2.15
CA ASP A 72 -7.49 7.86 1.91
C ASP A 72 -6.88 8.98 2.78
N PRO A 73 -6.19 9.98 2.16
CA PRO A 73 -5.60 11.10 2.91
C PRO A 73 -6.59 11.91 3.74
N GLY A 74 -7.91 11.82 3.43
CA GLY A 74 -8.96 12.46 4.19
C GLY A 74 -9.19 11.85 5.58
N PHE A 75 -8.75 10.61 5.79
CA PHE A 75 -8.83 9.88 7.06
C PHE A 75 -7.51 9.84 7.83
N LEU A 76 -6.48 10.55 7.35
CA LEU A 76 -5.18 10.56 8.01
C LEU A 76 -5.30 11.19 9.41
N TYR A 77 -4.97 10.41 10.43
CA TYR A 77 -4.80 10.87 11.81
C TYR A 77 -3.34 11.28 12.01
N LEU A 78 -3.11 12.53 12.38
CA LEU A 78 -1.77 13.08 12.53
C LEU A 78 -1.31 12.99 13.98
N THR A 79 -0.46 12.01 14.30
CA THR A 79 0.33 12.00 15.53
C THR A 79 1.43 13.06 15.50
N ALA A 80 2.18 13.22 16.59
CA ALA A 80 3.36 14.08 16.59
C ALA A 80 4.37 13.67 15.52
N GLN A 81 4.66 12.37 15.39
CA GLN A 81 5.58 11.82 14.38
C GLN A 81 5.06 12.06 12.95
N HIS A 82 3.76 11.88 12.70
CA HIS A 82 3.18 12.16 11.38
C HIS A 82 3.27 13.64 11.01
N ARG A 83 3.07 14.54 11.98
CA ARG A 83 3.24 16.00 11.76
C ARG A 83 4.68 16.36 11.43
N GLU A 84 5.64 15.82 12.19
CA GLU A 84 7.06 16.00 11.94
C GLU A 84 7.45 15.50 10.55
N ALA A 85 7.05 14.28 10.21
CA ALA A 85 7.32 13.70 8.88
C ALA A 85 6.66 14.49 7.74
N LEU A 86 5.44 14.99 7.93
CA LEU A 86 4.74 15.83 6.95
C LEU A 86 5.51 17.14 6.72
N VAL A 87 5.93 17.81 7.78
CA VAL A 87 6.72 19.05 7.71
C VAL A 87 8.09 18.76 7.09
N GLY A 88 8.78 17.71 7.55
CA GLY A 88 10.08 17.31 7.05
C GLY A 88 10.08 16.96 5.56
N LEU A 89 9.11 16.18 5.09
CA LEU A 89 8.94 15.87 3.66
C LEU A 89 8.64 17.12 2.84
N THR A 90 7.70 17.95 3.30
CA THR A 90 7.35 19.20 2.61
C THR A 90 8.55 20.13 2.49
N TYR A 91 9.27 20.32 3.60
CA TYR A 91 10.49 21.11 3.66
C TYR A 91 11.56 20.57 2.70
N ALA A 92 11.83 19.26 2.76
CA ALA A 92 12.85 18.63 1.94
C ALA A 92 12.57 18.78 0.43
N ILE A 93 11.31 18.62 0.02
CA ILE A 93 10.89 18.80 -1.37
C ILE A 93 11.07 20.27 -1.80
N LEU A 94 10.50 21.22 -1.04
CA LEU A 94 10.49 22.63 -1.41
C LEU A 94 11.88 23.26 -1.36
N GLN A 95 12.72 22.84 -0.40
CA GLN A 95 14.11 23.31 -0.25
C GLN A 95 15.12 22.50 -1.06
N ARG A 96 14.65 21.64 -1.95
CA ARG A 96 15.47 20.89 -2.91
C ARG A 96 16.64 20.13 -2.25
N LYS A 97 16.35 19.41 -1.16
CA LYS A 97 17.38 18.69 -0.37
C LYS A 97 17.95 17.44 -1.05
N GLY A 98 17.40 17.02 -2.17
CA GLY A 98 17.86 15.85 -2.91
C GLY A 98 17.27 14.57 -2.37
N PHE A 99 18.02 13.78 -1.61
CA PHE A 99 17.59 12.48 -1.11
C PHE A 99 16.90 12.57 0.24
N VAL A 100 15.73 11.95 0.32
CA VAL A 100 14.93 11.81 1.54
C VAL A 100 14.60 10.33 1.75
N VAL A 101 14.76 9.83 2.95
CA VAL A 101 14.37 8.47 3.35
C VAL A 101 13.27 8.55 4.39
N MET A 102 12.19 7.82 4.18
CA MET A 102 11.11 7.65 5.16
C MET A 102 10.91 6.17 5.46
N THR A 103 11.12 5.77 6.70
CA THR A 103 10.96 4.38 7.14
C THR A 103 9.83 4.22 8.15
N GLY A 104 9.38 2.99 8.35
CA GLY A 104 8.39 2.62 9.35
C GLY A 104 7.78 1.26 9.04
N GLU A 105 7.16 0.63 10.02
CA GLU A 105 6.52 -0.67 9.87
C GLU A 105 5.42 -0.71 8.81
N ALA A 106 5.12 -1.91 8.31
CA ALA A 106 4.01 -2.10 7.39
C ALA A 106 2.68 -1.65 8.04
N GLY A 107 1.90 -0.85 7.31
CA GLY A 107 0.59 -0.42 7.82
C GLY A 107 0.58 0.79 8.74
N THR A 108 1.73 1.44 9.02
CA THR A 108 1.81 2.67 9.85
C THR A 108 1.30 3.94 9.16
N GLY A 109 0.98 3.89 7.87
CA GLY A 109 0.40 5.03 7.16
C GLY A 109 1.36 5.83 6.27
N LYS A 110 2.57 5.33 6.00
CA LYS A 110 3.58 5.99 5.14
C LYS A 110 3.01 6.46 3.80
N THR A 111 2.39 5.56 3.05
CA THR A 111 1.79 5.87 1.74
C THR A 111 0.64 6.87 1.85
N THR A 112 -0.15 6.83 2.94
CA THR A 112 -1.21 7.80 3.18
C THR A 112 -0.66 9.19 3.49
N LEU A 113 0.42 9.27 4.29
CA LEU A 113 1.11 10.51 4.59
C LEU A 113 1.74 11.11 3.33
N LEU A 114 2.42 10.29 2.53
CA LEU A 114 2.97 10.70 1.24
C LEU A 114 1.90 11.29 0.33
N ALA A 115 0.76 10.59 0.18
CA ALA A 115 -0.36 11.09 -0.59
C ALA A 115 -0.89 12.43 -0.04
N ARG A 116 -0.86 12.62 1.28
CA ARG A 116 -1.25 13.89 1.90
C ARG A 116 -0.29 15.02 1.57
N VAL A 117 1.03 14.77 1.60
CA VAL A 117 2.06 15.75 1.20
C VAL A 117 1.87 16.18 -0.24
N LEU A 118 1.71 15.22 -1.15
CA LEU A 118 1.52 15.50 -2.58
C LEU A 118 0.22 16.25 -2.88
N GLN A 119 -0.85 16.03 -2.09
CA GLN A 119 -2.09 16.81 -2.20
C GLN A 119 -1.95 18.24 -1.66
N PHE A 120 -1.10 18.43 -0.65
CA PHE A 120 -0.90 19.73 -0.02
C PHE A 120 -0.06 20.65 -0.90
N LEU A 121 0.90 20.10 -1.64
CA LEU A 121 1.73 20.85 -2.57
C LEU A 121 0.94 21.15 -3.86
N PRO A 122 0.88 22.43 -4.30
CA PRO A 122 0.14 22.77 -5.50
C PRO A 122 0.79 22.15 -6.75
N ALA A 123 -0.03 21.60 -7.62
CA ALA A 123 0.41 20.98 -8.87
C ALA A 123 1.17 21.93 -9.79
N THR A 124 0.97 23.24 -9.64
CA THR A 124 1.74 24.29 -10.35
C THR A 124 3.19 24.39 -9.89
N LYS A 125 3.50 23.86 -8.71
CA LYS A 125 4.86 23.90 -8.12
C LYS A 125 5.54 22.54 -8.05
N LEU A 126 4.82 21.43 -8.29
CA LEU A 126 5.37 20.09 -8.15
C LEU A 126 5.06 19.24 -9.39
N GLN A 127 6.12 18.66 -9.95
CA GLN A 127 6.06 17.59 -10.93
C GLN A 127 6.57 16.33 -10.26
N PHE A 128 5.81 15.23 -10.27
CA PHE A 128 6.21 14.03 -9.55
C PHE A 128 5.94 12.75 -10.31
N SER A 129 6.74 11.75 -10.01
CA SER A 129 6.56 10.34 -10.39
C SER A 129 6.51 9.49 -9.13
N ILE A 130 5.62 8.49 -9.09
CA ILE A 130 5.50 7.55 -7.97
C ILE A 130 5.62 6.12 -8.47
N ILE A 131 6.63 5.41 -8.01
CA ILE A 131 6.85 4.00 -8.29
C ILE A 131 6.40 3.20 -7.06
N LEU A 132 5.32 2.43 -7.21
CA LEU A 132 4.70 1.65 -6.13
C LEU A 132 5.14 0.18 -6.10
N ASN A 133 5.67 -0.33 -7.22
CA ASN A 133 6.22 -1.68 -7.30
C ASN A 133 7.66 -1.60 -7.79
N PRO A 134 8.64 -1.66 -6.90
CA PRO A 134 10.05 -1.46 -7.24
C PRO A 134 10.74 -2.73 -7.75
N THR A 135 10.05 -3.87 -7.88
CA THR A 135 10.63 -5.12 -8.40
C THR A 135 10.78 -5.03 -9.92
N LEU A 136 11.70 -4.18 -10.36
CA LEU A 136 11.97 -3.84 -11.75
C LEU A 136 13.47 -3.92 -12.01
N THR A 137 13.84 -4.20 -13.25
CA THR A 137 15.22 -3.98 -13.70
C THR A 137 15.53 -2.49 -13.79
N PRO A 138 16.82 -2.05 -13.77
CA PRO A 138 17.18 -0.64 -13.91
C PRO A 138 16.58 0.04 -15.15
N SER A 139 16.48 -0.71 -16.27
CA SER A 139 15.88 -0.22 -17.51
C SER A 139 14.38 0.02 -17.40
N GLU A 140 13.65 -0.93 -16.80
CA GLU A 140 12.19 -0.84 -16.56
C GLU A 140 11.88 0.24 -15.52
N PHE A 141 12.72 0.39 -14.49
CA PHE A 141 12.58 1.43 -13.49
C PHE A 141 12.63 2.82 -14.13
N LEU A 142 13.63 3.08 -14.96
CA LEU A 142 13.78 4.35 -15.67
C LEU A 142 12.62 4.59 -16.64
N GLU A 143 12.16 3.55 -17.34
CA GLU A 143 10.99 3.62 -18.23
C GLU A 143 9.71 3.96 -17.46
N MET A 144 9.47 3.29 -16.34
CA MET A 144 8.31 3.53 -15.49
C MET A 144 8.33 4.97 -14.94
N ALA A 145 9.50 5.46 -14.49
CA ALA A 145 9.64 6.83 -14.02
C ALA A 145 9.26 7.84 -15.10
N LEU A 146 9.75 7.65 -16.33
CA LEU A 146 9.46 8.51 -17.46
C LEU A 146 7.98 8.52 -17.83
N LEU A 147 7.36 7.34 -17.92
CA LEU A 147 5.92 7.19 -18.19
C LEU A 147 5.09 7.90 -17.12
N ASP A 148 5.48 7.77 -15.88
CA ASP A 148 4.73 8.34 -14.76
C ASP A 148 4.94 9.86 -14.63
N PHE A 149 6.10 10.39 -15.06
CA PHE A 149 6.27 11.83 -15.26
C PHE A 149 5.43 12.37 -16.44
N GLY A 150 4.75 11.51 -17.20
CA GLY A 150 3.85 11.88 -18.29
C GLY A 150 4.51 11.91 -19.67
N LEU A 151 5.72 11.38 -19.80
CA LEU A 151 6.39 11.25 -21.09
C LEU A 151 5.79 10.07 -21.89
N SER A 152 5.53 10.31 -23.17
CA SER A 152 5.18 9.29 -24.15
C SER A 152 6.38 9.01 -25.06
N ASN A 153 6.30 7.93 -25.83
CA ASN A 153 7.34 7.53 -26.79
C ASN A 153 8.72 7.36 -26.13
N ILE A 154 8.80 6.44 -25.17
CA ILE A 154 10.03 6.16 -24.43
C ILE A 154 11.03 5.47 -25.36
N PRO A 155 12.27 6.03 -25.53
CA PRO A 155 13.28 5.40 -26.35
C PRO A 155 13.79 4.10 -25.76
N SER A 156 14.31 3.20 -26.60
CA SER A 156 14.99 1.97 -26.17
C SER A 156 16.37 2.27 -25.52
N SER A 157 17.08 3.30 -26.00
CA SER A 157 18.38 3.68 -25.49
C SER A 157 18.31 4.34 -24.11
N LYS A 158 19.07 3.82 -23.14
CA LYS A 158 19.22 4.40 -21.79
C LYS A 158 19.67 5.87 -21.83
N ALA A 159 20.64 6.18 -22.68
CA ALA A 159 21.16 7.54 -22.82
C ALA A 159 20.05 8.52 -23.26
N GLN A 160 19.22 8.12 -24.23
CA GLN A 160 18.10 8.93 -24.68
C GLN A 160 17.00 9.07 -23.61
N ARG A 161 16.78 8.03 -22.79
CA ARG A 161 15.85 8.10 -21.64
C ARG A 161 16.33 9.12 -20.61
N LEU A 162 17.61 9.06 -20.23
CA LEU A 162 18.21 10.01 -19.29
C LEU A 162 18.15 11.44 -19.82
N TRP A 163 18.46 11.64 -21.09
CA TRP A 163 18.38 12.96 -21.74
C TRP A 163 16.94 13.51 -21.75
N LYS A 164 15.93 12.67 -22.05
CA LYS A 164 14.52 13.07 -21.97
C LYS A 164 14.10 13.44 -20.57
N LEU A 165 14.51 12.67 -19.56
CA LEU A 165 14.21 12.96 -18.16
C LEU A 165 14.86 14.30 -17.74
N GLN A 166 16.12 14.50 -18.08
CA GLN A 166 16.85 15.72 -17.77
C GLN A 166 16.17 16.95 -18.38
N ASN A 167 15.81 16.89 -19.66
CA ASN A 167 15.10 18.00 -20.32
C ASN A 167 13.73 18.30 -19.68
N LEU A 168 12.98 17.26 -19.32
CA LEU A 168 11.70 17.43 -18.62
C LEU A 168 11.88 18.16 -17.29
N ILE A 169 12.89 17.75 -16.50
CA ILE A 169 13.19 18.33 -15.19
C ILE A 169 13.66 19.77 -15.34
N LEU A 170 14.55 20.05 -16.30
CA LEU A 170 15.02 21.41 -16.60
C LEU A 170 13.90 22.33 -17.05
N GLN A 171 13.01 21.85 -17.93
CA GLN A 171 11.84 22.60 -18.34
C GLN A 171 10.94 22.90 -17.13
N GLY A 172 10.65 21.91 -16.29
CA GLY A 172 9.89 22.12 -15.07
C GLY A 172 10.55 23.14 -14.14
N ALA A 173 11.88 23.08 -14.00
CA ALA A 173 12.64 24.02 -13.17
C ALA A 173 12.56 25.44 -13.69
N SER A 174 12.61 25.66 -15.03
CA SER A 174 12.42 26.98 -15.65
C SER A 174 11.01 27.56 -15.43
N GLU A 175 10.01 26.69 -15.24
CA GLU A 175 8.64 27.04 -14.88
C GLU A 175 8.45 27.20 -13.34
N GLY A 176 9.52 27.12 -12.56
CA GLY A 176 9.48 27.20 -11.09
C GLY A 176 8.94 25.95 -10.40
N LYS A 177 8.86 24.82 -11.09
CA LYS A 177 8.44 23.52 -10.54
C LYS A 177 9.59 22.78 -9.90
N VAL A 178 9.27 21.96 -8.90
CA VAL A 178 10.18 20.98 -8.31
C VAL A 178 9.84 19.60 -8.86
N ALA A 179 10.84 18.87 -9.35
CA ALA A 179 10.64 17.48 -9.75
C ALA A 179 10.89 16.55 -8.54
N ALA A 180 9.98 15.59 -8.31
CA ALA A 180 10.11 14.60 -7.26
C ALA A 180 9.85 13.18 -7.79
N LEU A 181 10.79 12.27 -7.54
CA LEU A 181 10.67 10.85 -7.77
C LEU A 181 10.45 10.15 -6.43
N VAL A 182 9.32 9.51 -6.29
CA VAL A 182 8.94 8.78 -5.09
C VAL A 182 8.99 7.29 -5.38
N VAL A 183 9.69 6.54 -4.54
CA VAL A 183 9.74 5.08 -4.63
C VAL A 183 9.18 4.52 -3.32
N ASP A 184 8.00 3.92 -3.39
CA ASP A 184 7.40 3.20 -2.24
C ASP A 184 7.92 1.76 -2.21
N GLU A 185 7.92 1.14 -1.03
CA GLU A 185 8.48 -0.20 -0.78
C GLU A 185 9.98 -0.30 -1.20
N ALA A 186 10.75 0.78 -1.03
CA ALA A 186 12.13 0.90 -1.51
C ALA A 186 13.10 -0.12 -0.90
N HIS A 187 12.75 -0.78 0.21
CA HIS A 187 13.52 -1.90 0.78
C HIS A 187 13.58 -3.13 -0.13
N LYS A 188 12.69 -3.22 -1.13
CA LYS A 188 12.67 -4.30 -2.14
C LYS A 188 13.49 -4.01 -3.39
N LEU A 189 14.13 -2.85 -3.47
CA LEU A 189 14.95 -2.48 -4.61
C LEU A 189 16.21 -3.33 -4.67
N SER A 190 16.58 -3.74 -5.89
CA SER A 190 17.89 -4.35 -6.12
C SER A 190 19.01 -3.33 -6.00
N PRO A 191 20.26 -3.75 -5.69
CA PRO A 191 21.42 -2.86 -5.62
C PRO A 191 21.65 -2.07 -6.92
N GLU A 192 21.38 -2.70 -8.07
CA GLU A 192 21.54 -2.09 -9.39
C GLU A 192 20.55 -0.95 -9.60
N VAL A 193 19.31 -1.09 -9.12
CA VAL A 193 18.30 -0.03 -9.20
C VAL A 193 18.61 1.09 -8.21
N LEU A 194 19.11 0.77 -7.02
CA LEU A 194 19.57 1.78 -6.05
C LEU A 194 20.75 2.60 -6.61
N GLU A 195 21.66 1.96 -7.35
CA GLU A 195 22.74 2.64 -8.04
C GLU A 195 22.22 3.55 -9.17
N GLU A 196 21.22 3.09 -9.93
CA GLU A 196 20.57 3.95 -10.94
C GLU A 196 19.91 5.18 -10.30
N ILE A 197 19.21 4.99 -9.19
CA ILE A 197 18.60 6.07 -8.40
C ILE A 197 19.69 7.04 -7.91
N ARG A 198 20.83 6.52 -7.43
CA ARG A 198 21.96 7.36 -7.00
C ARG A 198 22.48 8.24 -8.14
N LEU A 199 22.58 7.68 -9.35
CA LEU A 199 23.01 8.42 -10.55
C LEU A 199 22.00 9.50 -10.96
N LEU A 200 20.69 9.24 -10.85
CA LEU A 200 19.65 10.24 -11.07
C LEU A 200 19.75 11.43 -10.10
N GLY A 201 20.25 11.21 -8.90
CA GLY A 201 20.52 12.26 -7.92
C GLY A 201 21.65 13.24 -8.33
N ASN A 202 22.34 13.00 -9.44
CA ASN A 202 23.31 13.94 -10.02
C ASN A 202 22.67 15.03 -10.89
N PHE A 203 21.34 14.96 -11.10
CA PHE A 203 20.64 16.06 -11.79
C PHE A 203 20.62 17.30 -10.89
N GLU A 204 21.58 18.18 -11.11
CA GLU A 204 21.76 19.42 -10.35
C GLU A 204 22.12 20.56 -11.29
N ASP A 205 21.82 21.77 -10.87
CA ASP A 205 22.28 23.02 -11.43
C ASP A 205 23.30 23.64 -10.46
N ALA A 206 23.87 24.78 -10.81
CA ALA A 206 24.94 25.42 -10.03
C ALA A 206 24.62 25.52 -8.52
N ASP A 207 23.36 25.78 -8.16
CA ASP A 207 22.98 26.11 -6.79
C ASP A 207 21.97 25.13 -6.17
N GLN A 208 21.43 24.14 -6.92
CA GLN A 208 20.33 23.33 -6.41
C GLN A 208 20.20 21.94 -7.05
N LYS A 209 19.67 20.99 -6.27
CA LYS A 209 19.25 19.69 -6.79
C LYS A 209 17.96 19.82 -7.58
N LEU A 210 17.98 19.40 -8.84
CA LEU A 210 16.82 19.49 -9.74
C LEU A 210 15.81 18.39 -9.48
N LEU A 211 16.25 17.18 -9.10
CA LEU A 211 15.40 16.04 -8.78
C LEU A 211 15.45 15.73 -7.29
N GLN A 212 14.27 15.67 -6.66
CA GLN A 212 14.10 15.21 -5.30
C GLN A 212 13.74 13.75 -5.30
N ILE A 213 14.45 12.90 -4.56
CA ILE A 213 14.27 11.46 -4.54
C ILE A 213 13.82 11.05 -3.14
N LEU A 214 12.61 10.51 -3.05
CA LEU A 214 12.00 10.06 -1.81
C LEU A 214 11.95 8.53 -1.79
N LEU A 215 12.78 7.91 -0.96
CA LEU A 215 12.76 6.47 -0.71
C LEU A 215 11.89 6.19 0.50
N VAL A 216 10.80 5.48 0.29
CA VAL A 216 9.84 5.11 1.34
C VAL A 216 9.86 3.60 1.49
N GLY A 217 10.00 3.09 2.71
CA GLY A 217 10.11 1.65 2.93
C GLY A 217 9.86 1.22 4.36
N GLN A 218 10.09 -0.05 4.62
CA GLN A 218 10.09 -0.59 5.97
C GLN A 218 11.46 -0.35 6.64
N ALA A 219 11.61 -0.78 7.90
CA ALA A 219 12.84 -0.53 8.68
C ALA A 219 14.07 -1.15 8.00
N GLU A 220 13.89 -2.26 7.28
CA GLU A 220 14.91 -2.98 6.52
C GLU A 220 15.58 -2.10 5.45
N LEU A 221 14.93 -1.02 5.03
CA LEU A 221 15.55 -0.04 4.14
C LEU A 221 16.80 0.59 4.75
N ASN A 222 16.86 0.74 6.07
CA ASN A 222 18.05 1.24 6.75
C ASN A 222 19.21 0.25 6.60
N ASP A 223 18.94 -1.06 6.80
CA ASP A 223 19.94 -2.11 6.68
C ASP A 223 20.45 -2.21 5.24
N VAL A 224 19.55 -2.09 4.25
CA VAL A 224 19.92 -2.02 2.84
C VAL A 224 20.86 -0.83 2.57
N LEU A 225 20.53 0.36 3.06
CA LEU A 225 21.31 1.58 2.86
C LEU A 225 22.63 1.58 3.66
N ASP A 226 22.73 0.73 4.69
CA ASP A 226 23.93 0.62 5.53
C ASP A 226 24.99 -0.33 4.95
N ARG A 227 24.70 -1.00 3.83
CA ARG A 227 25.63 -1.85 3.10
C ARG A 227 26.81 -1.02 2.55
N ASP A 228 27.98 -1.64 2.51
CA ASP A 228 29.22 -0.97 2.06
C ASP A 228 29.16 -0.52 0.60
N ASP A 229 28.51 -1.31 -0.28
CA ASP A 229 28.33 -0.99 -1.70
C ASP A 229 27.41 0.23 -1.93
N LEU A 230 26.54 0.57 -0.96
CA LEU A 230 25.63 1.71 -1.02
C LEU A 230 26.07 2.92 -0.19
N ARG A 231 27.29 2.91 0.34
CA ARG A 231 27.87 3.99 1.15
C ARG A 231 27.73 5.38 0.50
N GLN A 232 27.91 5.47 -0.82
CA GLN A 232 27.79 6.72 -1.55
C GLN A 232 26.34 7.24 -1.60
N LEU A 233 25.34 6.34 -1.70
CA LEU A 233 23.93 6.70 -1.63
C LEU A 233 23.57 7.17 -0.22
N LYS A 234 24.00 6.43 0.79
CA LYS A 234 23.79 6.78 2.21
C LYS A 234 24.28 8.19 2.55
N GLN A 235 25.45 8.59 2.05
CA GLN A 235 26.04 9.92 2.26
C GLN A 235 25.23 11.06 1.62
N ARG A 236 24.40 10.76 0.62
CA ARG A 236 23.55 11.74 -0.07
C ARG A 236 22.21 11.97 0.61
N VAL A 237 21.83 11.11 1.56
CA VAL A 237 20.55 11.25 2.28
C VAL A 237 20.61 12.47 3.19
N ALA A 238 19.88 13.51 2.82
CA ALA A 238 19.85 14.78 3.55
C ALA A 238 18.83 14.76 4.70
N VAL A 239 17.74 13.98 4.57
CA VAL A 239 16.66 13.92 5.56
C VAL A 239 16.26 12.46 5.77
N ARG A 240 16.20 12.03 7.05
CA ARG A 240 15.68 10.74 7.46
C ARG A 240 14.48 10.95 8.38
N LEU A 241 13.39 10.27 8.08
CA LEU A 241 12.14 10.34 8.80
C LEU A 241 11.71 8.93 9.20
N SER A 242 11.13 8.78 10.37
CA SER A 242 10.62 7.50 10.83
C SER A 242 9.18 7.66 11.32
N ILE A 243 8.32 6.69 10.95
CA ILE A 243 6.93 6.64 11.37
C ILE A 243 6.71 5.32 12.08
N GLY A 244 6.46 5.39 13.39
CA GLY A 244 6.14 4.23 14.22
C GLY A 244 4.63 3.96 14.32
N PRO A 245 4.25 2.87 15.00
CA PRO A 245 2.89 2.61 15.42
C PRO A 245 2.34 3.74 16.31
N LEU A 246 1.01 3.79 16.42
CA LEU A 246 0.33 4.67 17.38
C LEU A 246 0.67 4.25 18.81
N ALA A 247 0.81 5.24 19.70
CA ALA A 247 0.82 4.93 21.13
C ALA A 247 -0.52 4.30 21.54
N MET A 248 -0.50 3.41 22.53
CA MET A 248 -1.72 2.74 23.03
C MET A 248 -2.81 3.74 23.42
N THR A 249 -2.41 4.89 23.97
CA THR A 249 -3.30 6.00 24.35
C THR A 249 -3.89 6.76 23.16
N GLU A 250 -3.28 6.66 21.98
CA GLU A 250 -3.75 7.35 20.76
C GLU A 250 -4.78 6.50 19.97
N VAL A 251 -4.89 5.19 20.26
CA VAL A 251 -5.77 4.29 19.51
C VAL A 251 -7.24 4.70 19.60
N ASP A 252 -7.73 5.09 20.79
CA ASP A 252 -9.10 5.58 20.97
C ASP A 252 -9.34 6.85 20.12
N GLN A 253 -8.41 7.79 20.17
CA GLN A 253 -8.52 9.04 19.40
C GLN A 253 -8.48 8.77 17.90
N TYR A 254 -7.67 7.79 17.45
CA TYR A 254 -7.61 7.35 16.06
C TYR A 254 -8.95 6.77 15.58
N ILE A 255 -9.57 5.86 16.36
CA ILE A 255 -10.86 5.25 16.05
C ILE A 255 -11.94 6.33 15.96
N ARG A 256 -12.01 7.23 16.95
CA ARG A 256 -12.96 8.35 16.97
C ARG A 256 -12.76 9.30 15.80
N HIS A 257 -11.51 9.64 15.47
CA HIS A 257 -11.20 10.50 14.33
C HIS A 257 -11.73 9.93 13.02
N ARG A 258 -11.48 8.64 12.75
CA ARG A 258 -11.94 7.98 11.53
C ARG A 258 -13.47 7.90 11.48
N TRP A 259 -14.11 7.60 12.61
CA TRP A 259 -15.56 7.55 12.74
C TRP A 259 -16.22 8.91 12.43
N LEU A 260 -15.72 9.97 13.03
CA LEU A 260 -16.19 11.35 12.77
C LEU A 260 -15.99 11.76 11.31
N ARG A 261 -14.84 11.40 10.71
CA ARG A 261 -14.56 11.68 9.30
C ARG A 261 -15.49 10.91 8.35
N ALA A 262 -15.99 9.76 8.77
CA ALA A 262 -17.00 9.00 8.03
C ALA A 262 -18.41 9.60 8.11
N GLY A 263 -18.64 10.57 8.98
CA GLY A 263 -19.93 11.22 9.20
C GLY A 263 -20.68 10.71 10.43
N GLY A 264 -20.09 9.81 11.22
CA GLY A 264 -20.65 9.34 12.47
C GLY A 264 -20.51 10.35 13.61
N THR A 265 -21.29 10.20 14.67
CA THR A 265 -21.23 11.05 15.87
C THR A 265 -20.37 10.43 16.96
N LYS A 266 -20.80 9.31 17.51
CA LYS A 266 -20.08 8.57 18.57
C LYS A 266 -19.71 7.18 18.02
N ALA A 267 -18.42 6.83 18.13
CA ALA A 267 -17.97 5.51 17.71
C ALA A 267 -18.59 4.42 18.62
N PRO A 268 -19.15 3.34 18.05
CA PRO A 268 -19.90 2.34 18.80
C PRO A 268 -18.96 1.28 19.40
N PHE A 269 -17.90 1.69 20.06
CA PHE A 269 -16.95 0.80 20.73
C PHE A 269 -16.96 1.06 22.23
N SER A 270 -17.04 -0.01 23.04
CA SER A 270 -16.85 0.08 24.49
C SER A 270 -15.37 0.38 24.83
N GLY A 271 -15.10 0.88 26.04
CA GLY A 271 -13.73 1.07 26.51
C GLY A 271 -12.93 -0.23 26.48
N ALA A 272 -13.53 -1.34 26.90
CA ALA A 272 -12.91 -2.68 26.88
C ALA A 272 -12.60 -3.17 25.46
N ALA A 273 -13.45 -2.82 24.46
CA ALA A 273 -13.17 -3.10 23.07
C ALA A 273 -11.98 -2.30 22.53
N VAL A 274 -11.92 -1.00 22.86
CA VAL A 274 -10.80 -0.13 22.45
C VAL A 274 -9.47 -0.58 23.04
N GLU A 275 -9.44 -0.93 24.34
CA GLU A 275 -8.26 -1.49 25.00
C GLU A 275 -7.79 -2.77 24.31
N LYS A 276 -8.75 -3.67 23.99
CA LYS A 276 -8.41 -4.93 23.30
C LYS A 276 -7.91 -4.70 21.88
N ILE A 277 -8.50 -3.75 21.13
CA ILE A 277 -7.99 -3.35 19.81
C ILE A 277 -6.57 -2.80 19.93
N ALA A 278 -6.30 -1.96 20.91
CA ALA A 278 -4.97 -1.40 21.13
C ALA A 278 -3.92 -2.49 21.40
N ASP A 279 -4.23 -3.41 22.31
CA ASP A 279 -3.39 -4.56 22.65
C ASP A 279 -3.08 -5.43 21.42
N MET A 280 -4.15 -5.87 20.72
CA MET A 280 -4.04 -6.79 19.58
C MET A 280 -3.38 -6.18 18.34
N SER A 281 -3.55 -4.88 18.12
CA SER A 281 -2.97 -4.18 16.95
C SER A 281 -1.56 -3.69 17.17
N ARG A 282 -1.07 -3.69 18.42
CA ARG A 282 0.18 -3.02 18.81
C ARG A 282 0.28 -1.58 18.28
N GLY A 283 -0.86 -0.92 18.12
CA GLY A 283 -0.93 0.44 17.57
C GLY A 283 -0.75 0.56 16.05
N ILE A 284 -0.68 -0.53 15.29
CA ILE A 284 -0.53 -0.50 13.83
C ILE A 284 -1.87 -0.12 13.18
N PRO A 285 -1.97 1.04 12.50
CA PRO A 285 -3.23 1.55 11.94
C PRO A 285 -3.97 0.58 11.02
N ARG A 286 -3.25 -0.20 10.23
CA ARG A 286 -3.85 -1.21 9.33
C ARG A 286 -4.55 -2.32 10.12
N LEU A 287 -3.93 -2.80 11.21
CA LEU A 287 -4.53 -3.81 12.08
C LEU A 287 -5.69 -3.25 12.87
N ILE A 288 -5.60 -2.01 13.38
CA ILE A 288 -6.72 -1.32 14.03
C ILE A 288 -7.93 -1.27 13.10
N ASN A 289 -7.72 -0.86 11.84
CA ASN A 289 -8.80 -0.81 10.86
C ASN A 289 -9.42 -2.19 10.62
N SER A 290 -8.60 -3.22 10.43
CA SER A 290 -9.09 -4.59 10.19
C SER A 290 -9.90 -5.10 11.39
N LEU A 291 -9.41 -4.90 12.61
CA LEU A 291 -10.11 -5.30 13.83
C LEU A 291 -11.45 -4.54 13.99
N CYS A 292 -11.43 -3.23 13.81
CA CYS A 292 -12.63 -2.40 13.92
C CYS A 292 -13.69 -2.80 12.88
N GLU A 293 -13.31 -3.00 11.63
CA GLU A 293 -14.21 -3.37 10.53
C GLU A 293 -14.88 -4.72 10.78
N ASN A 294 -14.09 -5.73 11.17
CA ASN A 294 -14.62 -7.08 11.41
C ASN A 294 -15.45 -7.14 12.70
N ALA A 295 -15.00 -6.50 13.79
CA ALA A 295 -15.74 -6.45 15.04
C ALA A 295 -17.10 -5.73 14.90
N LEU A 296 -17.17 -4.64 14.10
CA LEU A 296 -18.44 -3.99 13.75
C LEU A 296 -19.38 -4.92 12.99
N THR A 297 -18.82 -5.67 12.04
CA THR A 297 -19.59 -6.62 11.22
C THR A 297 -20.16 -7.75 12.07
N LEU A 298 -19.37 -8.30 13.01
CA LEU A 298 -19.80 -9.34 13.93
C LEU A 298 -20.90 -8.83 14.87
N ALA A 299 -20.69 -7.68 15.53
CA ALA A 299 -21.68 -7.09 16.43
C ALA A 299 -23.02 -6.85 15.74
N LEU A 300 -23.02 -6.31 14.52
CA LEU A 300 -24.26 -6.13 13.74
C LEU A 300 -24.90 -7.45 13.34
N GLY A 301 -24.11 -8.48 13.02
CA GLY A 301 -24.62 -9.83 12.75
C GLY A 301 -25.34 -10.43 13.94
N GLU A 302 -24.95 -10.09 15.17
CA GLU A 302 -25.56 -10.47 16.43
C GLU A 302 -26.71 -9.52 16.85
N GLY A 303 -27.01 -8.49 16.07
CA GLY A 303 -28.02 -7.48 16.39
C GLY A 303 -27.58 -6.46 17.45
N CYS A 304 -26.29 -6.40 17.76
CA CYS A 304 -25.70 -5.47 18.72
C CYS A 304 -25.33 -4.15 18.06
N VAL A 305 -25.66 -3.01 18.69
CA VAL A 305 -25.27 -1.67 18.24
C VAL A 305 -23.93 -1.25 18.84
N LEU A 306 -23.50 -1.88 19.93
CA LEU A 306 -22.23 -1.60 20.62
C LEU A 306 -21.25 -2.75 20.40
N VAL A 307 -20.07 -2.42 19.95
CA VAL A 307 -18.95 -3.37 19.85
C VAL A 307 -18.30 -3.50 21.21
N ASP A 308 -18.27 -4.72 21.73
CA ASP A 308 -17.60 -5.03 22.98
C ASP A 308 -16.37 -5.93 22.77
N ARG A 309 -15.63 -6.19 23.84
CA ARG A 309 -14.38 -6.96 23.85
C ARG A 309 -14.52 -8.32 23.13
N GLN A 310 -15.61 -9.05 23.36
CA GLN A 310 -15.86 -10.36 22.74
C GLN A 310 -15.89 -10.30 21.21
N HIS A 311 -16.46 -9.24 20.61
CA HIS A 311 -16.50 -9.07 19.15
C HIS A 311 -15.10 -8.81 18.59
N VAL A 312 -14.24 -8.10 19.35
CA VAL A 312 -12.84 -7.85 18.96
C VAL A 312 -12.01 -9.14 19.03
N GLU A 313 -12.21 -9.96 20.08
CA GLU A 313 -11.51 -11.24 20.24
C GLU A 313 -11.90 -12.23 19.12
N ALA A 314 -13.18 -12.30 18.78
CA ALA A 314 -13.67 -13.09 17.65
C ALA A 314 -13.08 -12.60 16.32
N ALA A 315 -13.11 -11.28 16.07
CA ALA A 315 -12.52 -10.68 14.88
C ALA A 315 -11.01 -10.94 14.77
N ALA A 316 -10.28 -10.91 15.89
CA ALA A 316 -8.85 -11.19 15.94
C ALA A 316 -8.54 -12.65 15.63
N SER A 317 -9.37 -13.58 16.11
CA SER A 317 -9.26 -15.00 15.80
C SER A 317 -9.47 -15.25 14.30
N ASP A 318 -10.54 -14.68 13.71
CA ASP A 318 -10.87 -14.85 12.29
C ASP A 318 -9.78 -14.25 11.36
N LEU A 319 -9.10 -13.21 11.80
CA LEU A 319 -8.04 -12.55 11.06
C LEU A 319 -6.66 -13.17 11.29
N HIS A 320 -6.53 -14.19 12.12
CA HIS A 320 -5.24 -14.79 12.51
C HIS A 320 -4.21 -13.74 12.95
N VAL A 321 -4.66 -12.71 13.69
CA VAL A 321 -3.81 -11.56 14.06
C VAL A 321 -2.58 -12.00 14.86
N TYR A 322 -2.69 -13.04 15.66
CA TYR A 322 -1.56 -13.59 16.42
C TYR A 322 -0.45 -14.11 15.50
N GLU A 323 -0.80 -14.77 14.40
CA GLU A 323 0.19 -15.29 13.43
C GLU A 323 0.86 -14.15 12.66
N LEU A 324 0.11 -13.09 12.31
CA LEU A 324 0.66 -11.92 11.64
C LEU A 324 1.68 -11.15 12.50
N LEU A 325 1.49 -11.14 13.82
CA LEU A 325 2.40 -10.47 14.74
C LEU A 325 3.67 -11.29 15.04
N THR A 326 3.60 -12.62 14.98
CA THR A 326 4.75 -13.51 15.17
C THR A 326 5.64 -13.60 13.95
N GLN A 327 5.11 -13.43 12.76
CA GLN A 327 5.89 -13.40 11.50
C GLN A 327 6.70 -12.11 11.29
N SER A 328 6.50 -11.09 12.11
CA SER A 328 7.27 -9.85 12.08
C SER A 328 8.54 -9.86 12.95
N GLU A 329 8.81 -10.95 13.69
CA GLU A 329 10.12 -11.13 14.31
C GLU A 329 11.10 -11.67 13.23
N PRO A 330 12.29 -11.06 13.05
CA PRO A 330 13.25 -11.56 12.08
C PRO A 330 13.65 -12.97 12.48
N ASP A 331 13.52 -13.92 11.55
CA ASP A 331 14.07 -15.25 11.70
C ASP A 331 15.55 -15.16 12.14
N PRO A 332 16.00 -15.93 13.13
CA PRO A 332 17.40 -15.97 13.47
C PRO A 332 18.17 -16.42 12.24
N MET A 333 19.14 -15.58 11.81
CA MET A 333 19.96 -15.83 10.63
C MET A 333 20.39 -17.31 10.57
N PRO A 334 20.16 -18.01 9.45
CA PRO A 334 20.69 -19.35 9.28
C PRO A 334 22.23 -19.29 9.32
N PRO A 335 22.89 -20.30 9.89
CA PRO A 335 24.36 -20.33 9.98
C PRO A 335 24.93 -20.17 8.57
N GLN A 336 25.91 -19.27 8.44
CA GLN A 336 26.61 -19.01 7.19
C GLN A 336 27.28 -20.33 6.71
N ILE A 337 26.73 -20.90 5.64
CA ILE A 337 27.38 -21.99 4.90
C ILE A 337 28.41 -21.33 4.00
N ALA A 338 29.66 -21.73 4.15
CA ALA A 338 30.76 -21.28 3.30
C ALA A 338 30.46 -21.59 1.81
N PRO A 339 30.87 -20.70 0.88
CA PRO A 339 30.55 -20.86 -0.53
C PRO A 339 31.20 -22.13 -1.09
N PRO A 340 30.51 -22.94 -1.89
CA PRO A 340 31.13 -24.02 -2.66
C PRO A 340 31.98 -23.44 -3.79
N GLU A 341 33.11 -24.10 -4.00
CA GLU A 341 34.08 -23.80 -5.04
C GLU A 341 33.46 -23.80 -6.45
N THR A 342 33.94 -22.88 -7.26
CA THR A 342 33.56 -22.66 -8.65
C THR A 342 33.77 -23.90 -9.52
N ILE A 343 32.69 -24.37 -10.16
CA ILE A 343 32.78 -25.23 -11.34
C ILE A 343 32.33 -24.42 -12.55
N ASN A 344 33.25 -24.24 -13.51
CA ASN A 344 32.97 -23.69 -14.82
C ASN A 344 32.17 -24.68 -15.67
N GLU A 345 31.06 -24.28 -16.27
CA GLU A 345 30.55 -24.91 -17.50
C GLU A 345 29.82 -23.92 -18.41
N PRO A 346 29.72 -24.28 -19.71
CA PRO A 346 29.67 -23.31 -20.80
C PRO A 346 28.26 -22.98 -21.28
N GLY A 347 28.19 -21.92 -22.09
CA GLY A 347 27.01 -21.22 -22.54
C GLY A 347 25.92 -22.03 -23.20
N GLU A 348 24.69 -21.54 -23.07
CA GLU A 348 23.60 -21.78 -24.01
C GLU A 348 22.79 -20.49 -24.21
N GLU A 349 22.67 -20.13 -25.47
CA GLU A 349 21.80 -19.10 -25.98
C GLU A 349 20.33 -19.54 -25.80
N ALA A 350 19.47 -18.73 -25.23
CA ALA A 350 18.03 -18.95 -25.28
C ALA A 350 17.25 -17.64 -25.49
N ASN A 351 16.65 -17.61 -26.61
CA ASN A 351 15.60 -16.79 -27.20
C ASN A 351 14.66 -16.07 -26.23
N GLY A 352 14.43 -14.81 -26.57
CA GLY A 352 13.40 -13.97 -25.95
C GLY A 352 11.97 -14.46 -26.21
N ALA A 353 11.22 -14.52 -25.12
CA ALA A 353 9.76 -14.51 -25.18
C ALA A 353 9.29 -13.38 -24.27
N ALA A 354 8.72 -12.36 -24.88
CA ALA A 354 8.16 -11.20 -24.20
C ALA A 354 6.98 -11.63 -23.33
N ALA A 355 7.17 -11.66 -22.02
CA ALA A 355 6.10 -11.74 -21.06
C ALA A 355 5.47 -10.34 -20.92
N GLN A 356 4.29 -10.15 -21.50
CA GLN A 356 3.43 -8.99 -21.23
C GLN A 356 2.98 -9.06 -19.77
N ALA A 357 3.69 -8.36 -18.89
CA ALA A 357 3.28 -8.15 -17.50
C ALA A 357 1.97 -7.34 -17.50
N LYS A 358 0.90 -7.96 -17.00
CA LYS A 358 -0.37 -7.26 -16.71
C LYS A 358 -0.10 -6.24 -15.61
N PHE A 359 0.03 -4.98 -16.00
CA PHE A 359 0.16 -3.87 -15.08
C PHE A 359 -1.09 -3.79 -14.18
N SER A 360 -0.91 -3.96 -12.89
CA SER A 360 -1.96 -3.73 -11.92
C SER A 360 -2.33 -2.23 -11.92
N ARG A 361 -3.63 -1.95 -12.02
CA ARG A 361 -4.18 -0.59 -12.01
C ARG A 361 -3.67 0.21 -10.80
N TRP A 362 -3.27 1.43 -11.05
CA TRP A 362 -2.94 2.43 -10.05
C TRP A 362 -4.00 2.51 -8.93
N PRO A 363 -3.60 2.70 -7.68
CA PRO A 363 -4.55 3.00 -6.62
C PRO A 363 -5.39 4.22 -7.01
N ARG A 364 -6.70 4.16 -6.82
CA ARG A 364 -7.65 5.22 -7.23
C ARG A 364 -7.30 6.62 -6.69
N TRP A 365 -6.55 6.72 -5.61
CA TRP A 365 -6.12 8.00 -5.06
C TRP A 365 -4.99 8.65 -5.88
N ALA A 366 -4.08 7.90 -6.46
CA ALA A 366 -2.99 8.43 -7.30
C ALA A 366 -3.54 9.04 -8.61
N GLY A 367 -4.56 8.41 -9.22
CA GLY A 367 -5.25 8.95 -10.39
C GLY A 367 -6.00 10.27 -10.11
N ARG A 368 -6.53 10.46 -8.90
CA ARG A 368 -7.22 11.70 -8.51
C ARG A 368 -6.29 12.91 -8.35
N LEU A 369 -5.01 12.70 -8.09
CA LEU A 369 -4.04 13.79 -7.99
C LEU A 369 -3.73 14.42 -9.36
N ARG A 370 -3.84 13.65 -10.45
CA ARG A 370 -3.55 14.12 -11.81
C ARG A 370 -4.68 14.89 -12.47
N HIS A 371 -5.96 14.60 -12.13
CA HIS A 371 -7.13 15.23 -12.76
C HIS A 371 -7.50 16.60 -12.19
N LYS A 372 -6.73 17.16 -11.25
CA LYS A 372 -6.95 18.53 -10.76
C LYS A 372 -6.14 19.61 -11.50
N THR A 373 -5.56 19.27 -12.65
CA THR A 373 -4.70 20.17 -13.44
C THR A 373 -5.30 20.61 -14.77
N THR A 374 -6.64 20.67 -14.87
CA THR A 374 -7.34 21.38 -15.96
C THR A 374 -8.26 22.43 -15.38
#